data_13488645bc0ce056a7fcfc999b90e714
#
_entry.id   13488645bc0ce056a7fcfc999b90e714
#
_cell.length_a   1.000
_cell.length_b   1.000
_cell.length_c   1.000
_cell.angle_alpha   90.00
_cell.angle_beta   90.00
_cell.angle_gamma   90.00
#
_symmetry.space_group_name_H-M   'P 1'
#
loop_
_entity.id
_entity.type
_entity.pdbx_description
1 polymer ?
#
loop_
_entity_poly.entity_id
_entity_poly.type
_entity_poly.pdbx_seq_one_letter_code
_entity_poly.pdbx_strand_id
1 'polypeptide(L)'
;MIGRLKGVLVHKQPPWLVVDVHGVGYELEAPMSTFYDLPEVGGEVALFTHYAQKEDSVSLYGFLREGERRLFRDVQKVSGIGAKIALAVLSGASVDEFARLVQTGDIAALTRIPGIGKKTAERMVVELRDRAADFMGGGASFSAGGVCCWKCPWVS
;
A
#
# COMPACT_ATOMS: atom_id res chain seq x y z
N MET A 1 -12.20 -7.81 -9.08
CA MET A 1 -11.03 -7.09 -8.53
C MET A 1 -11.50 -6.10 -7.47
N ILE A 2 -10.85 -6.09 -6.32
CA ILE A 2 -11.26 -5.24 -5.19
C ILE A 2 -10.29 -4.07 -5.11
N GLY A 3 -10.75 -2.86 -5.41
CA GLY A 3 -9.91 -1.65 -5.45
C GLY A 3 -9.99 -0.78 -4.20
N ARG A 4 -11.10 -0.87 -3.46
CA ARG A 4 -11.34 -0.08 -2.25
C ARG A 4 -12.35 -0.79 -1.35
N LEU A 5 -12.15 -0.66 -0.04
CA LEU A 5 -13.10 -1.12 0.97
C LEU A 5 -13.42 0.02 1.94
N LYS A 6 -14.69 0.15 2.27
CA LYS A 6 -15.16 1.04 3.33
C LYS A 6 -16.09 0.27 4.25
N GLY A 7 -15.80 0.26 5.52
CA GLY A 7 -16.60 -0.46 6.50
C GLY A 7 -16.10 -0.24 7.92
N VAL A 8 -16.46 -1.13 8.79
CA VAL A 8 -16.12 -1.08 10.23
C VAL A 8 -14.93 -2.00 10.50
N LEU A 9 -13.92 -1.47 11.18
CA LEU A 9 -12.78 -2.27 11.64
C LEU A 9 -13.21 -3.15 12.81
N VAL A 10 -13.21 -4.48 12.60
CA VAL A 10 -13.63 -5.45 13.62
C VAL A 10 -12.47 -6.19 14.26
N HIS A 11 -11.32 -6.26 13.60
CA HIS A 11 -10.12 -6.89 14.13
C HIS A 11 -8.88 -6.12 13.70
N LYS A 12 -7.97 -5.92 14.63
CA LYS A 12 -6.73 -5.18 14.43
C LYS A 12 -5.58 -5.89 15.14
N GLN A 13 -4.86 -6.71 14.41
CA GLN A 13 -3.68 -7.43 14.91
C GLN A 13 -2.62 -7.47 13.79
N PRO A 14 -1.60 -6.61 13.86
CA PRO A 14 -0.57 -6.57 12.82
C PRO A 14 0.03 -7.96 12.53
N PRO A 15 0.27 -8.31 11.27
CA PRO A 15 0.02 -7.54 10.05
C PRO A 15 -1.40 -7.66 9.49
N TRP A 16 -2.31 -8.31 10.21
CA TRP A 16 -3.67 -8.61 9.77
C TRP A 16 -4.71 -7.65 10.33
N LEU A 17 -5.69 -7.34 9.52
CA LEU A 17 -6.88 -6.61 9.94
C LEU A 17 -8.12 -7.17 9.23
N VAL A 18 -9.27 -7.00 9.84
CA VAL A 18 -10.56 -7.40 9.26
C VAL A 18 -11.49 -6.20 9.23
N VAL A 19 -12.05 -5.94 8.07
CA VAL A 19 -13.04 -4.89 7.84
C VAL A 19 -14.37 -5.52 7.50
N ASP A 20 -15.40 -5.21 8.28
CA ASP A 20 -16.77 -5.63 8.04
C ASP A 20 -17.44 -4.64 7.09
N VAL A 21 -17.86 -5.13 5.92
CA VAL A 21 -18.62 -4.37 4.93
C VAL A 21 -19.96 -5.03 4.74
N HIS A 22 -20.98 -4.50 5.39
CA HIS A 22 -22.35 -5.02 5.32
C HIS A 22 -22.47 -6.52 5.62
N GLY A 23 -21.79 -7.00 6.65
CA GLY A 23 -21.80 -8.39 7.07
C GLY A 23 -20.76 -9.29 6.42
N VAL A 24 -19.96 -8.77 5.49
CA VAL A 24 -18.83 -9.49 4.90
C VAL A 24 -17.53 -9.03 5.55
N GLY A 25 -16.83 -9.93 6.22
CA GLY A 25 -15.52 -9.65 6.81
C GLY A 25 -14.40 -9.86 5.80
N TYR A 26 -13.75 -8.78 5.38
CA TYR A 26 -12.57 -8.84 4.53
C TYR A 26 -11.31 -8.86 5.38
N GLU A 27 -10.51 -9.91 5.27
CA GLU A 27 -9.21 -10.01 5.91
C GLU A 27 -8.15 -9.42 4.98
N LEU A 28 -7.41 -8.43 5.48
CA LEU A 28 -6.38 -7.72 4.74
C LEU A 28 -5.06 -7.78 5.48
N GLU A 29 -4.00 -7.80 4.72
CA GLU A 29 -2.64 -7.59 5.22
C GLU A 29 -2.23 -6.15 4.92
N ALA A 30 -1.70 -5.45 5.93
CA ALA A 30 -1.34 -4.05 5.79
C ALA A 30 0.04 -3.77 6.40
N PRO A 31 0.77 -2.76 5.90
CA PRO A 31 2.02 -2.34 6.49
C PRO A 31 1.81 -1.67 7.85
N MET A 32 2.86 -1.67 8.68
CA MET A 32 2.81 -1.04 10.01
C MET A 32 2.43 0.44 9.97
N SER A 33 2.85 1.16 8.92
CA SER A 33 2.46 2.56 8.70
C SER A 33 0.94 2.76 8.68
N THR A 34 0.22 1.83 8.06
CA THR A 34 -1.24 1.84 8.05
C THR A 34 -1.82 1.61 9.44
N PHE A 35 -1.25 0.70 10.24
CA PHE A 35 -1.76 0.41 11.58
C PHE A 35 -1.66 1.58 12.56
N TYR A 36 -0.65 2.43 12.42
CA TYR A 36 -0.52 3.62 13.26
C TYR A 36 -1.63 4.63 13.04
N ASP A 37 -2.11 4.74 11.82
CA ASP A 37 -3.14 5.71 11.42
C ASP A 37 -4.56 5.12 11.44
N LEU A 38 -4.72 3.82 11.72
CA LEU A 38 -6.03 3.19 11.81
C LEU A 38 -6.77 3.60 13.09
N PRO A 39 -8.11 3.76 13.00
CA PRO A 39 -8.93 3.97 14.19
C PRO A 39 -8.94 2.73 15.09
N GLU A 40 -9.53 2.88 16.27
CA GLU A 40 -9.80 1.76 17.16
C GLU A 40 -10.80 0.78 16.54
N VAL A 41 -10.78 -0.45 17.03
CA VAL A 41 -11.75 -1.49 16.65
C VAL A 41 -13.18 -0.98 16.89
N GLY A 42 -14.03 -1.12 15.90
CA GLY A 42 -15.38 -0.56 15.88
C GLY A 42 -15.51 0.77 15.15
N GLY A 43 -14.40 1.40 14.80
CA GLY A 43 -14.36 2.63 14.00
C GLY A 43 -14.56 2.38 12.50
N GLU A 44 -15.08 3.37 11.80
CA GLU A 44 -15.22 3.32 10.34
C GLU A 44 -13.87 3.57 9.66
N VAL A 45 -13.55 2.76 8.66
CA VAL A 45 -12.30 2.85 7.92
C VAL A 45 -12.55 2.70 6.43
N ALA A 46 -11.81 3.45 5.63
CA ALA A 46 -11.75 3.31 4.18
C ALA A 46 -10.32 3.00 3.76
N LEU A 47 -10.14 1.91 3.04
CA LEU A 47 -8.84 1.43 2.61
C LEU A 47 -8.78 1.29 1.10
N PHE A 48 -7.65 1.67 0.52
CA PHE A 48 -7.30 1.28 -0.83
C PHE A 48 -6.73 -0.14 -0.81
N THR A 49 -7.18 -0.99 -1.70
CA THR A 49 -6.84 -2.40 -1.68
C THR A 49 -6.09 -2.83 -2.93
N HIS A 50 -5.26 -3.82 -2.75
CA HIS A 50 -4.59 -4.53 -3.83
C HIS A 50 -4.90 -6.01 -3.72
N TYR A 51 -5.56 -6.54 -4.72
CA TYR A 51 -5.89 -7.96 -4.83
C TYR A 51 -4.75 -8.69 -5.55
N ALA A 52 -4.15 -9.66 -4.88
CA ALA A 52 -3.11 -10.49 -5.44
C ALA A 52 -3.56 -11.95 -5.47
N GLN A 53 -3.63 -12.52 -6.66
CA GLN A 53 -3.94 -13.93 -6.86
C GLN A 53 -2.70 -14.67 -7.33
N LYS A 54 -2.37 -15.74 -6.62
CA LYS A 54 -1.38 -16.74 -7.02
C LYS A 54 -2.09 -18.06 -7.28
N GLU A 55 -1.39 -19.03 -7.86
CA GLU A 55 -1.97 -20.34 -8.18
C GLU A 55 -2.60 -21.00 -6.95
N ASP A 56 -1.95 -20.91 -5.79
CA ASP A 56 -2.38 -21.60 -4.56
C ASP A 56 -2.96 -20.66 -3.49
N SER A 57 -2.98 -19.36 -3.72
CA SER A 57 -3.40 -18.41 -2.69
C SER A 57 -3.97 -17.11 -3.25
N VAL A 58 -4.88 -16.55 -2.48
CA VAL A 58 -5.42 -15.21 -2.71
C VAL A 58 -5.07 -14.35 -1.51
N SER A 59 -4.54 -13.18 -1.76
CA SER A 59 -4.18 -12.21 -0.71
C SER A 59 -4.77 -10.86 -1.03
N LEU A 60 -5.24 -10.18 0.00
CA LEU A 60 -5.77 -8.83 -0.09
C LEU A 60 -4.92 -7.91 0.78
N TYR A 61 -4.38 -6.87 0.19
CA TYR A 61 -3.55 -5.88 0.88
C TYR A 61 -4.31 -4.57 1.01
N GLY A 62 -4.19 -3.93 2.17
CA GLY A 62 -4.90 -2.69 2.48
C GLY A 62 -3.96 -1.53 2.80
N PHE A 63 -4.28 -0.36 2.27
CA PHE A 63 -3.50 0.88 2.46
C PHE A 63 -4.44 2.05 2.73
N LEU A 64 -4.03 2.99 3.58
CA LEU A 64 -4.81 4.20 3.85
C LEU A 64 -4.70 5.24 2.74
N ARG A 65 -3.59 5.24 2.00
CA ARG A 65 -3.31 6.20 0.94
C ARG A 65 -3.08 5.52 -0.40
N GLU A 66 -3.56 6.14 -1.46
CA GLU A 66 -3.35 5.63 -2.81
C GLU A 66 -1.86 5.61 -3.21
N GLY A 67 -1.08 6.58 -2.73
CA GLY A 67 0.37 6.62 -2.93
C GLY A 67 1.08 5.39 -2.39
N GLU A 68 0.68 4.89 -1.22
CA GLU A 68 1.21 3.65 -0.64
C GLU A 68 0.88 2.43 -1.50
N ARG A 69 -0.35 2.36 -2.03
CA ARG A 69 -0.77 1.29 -2.93
C ARG A 69 0.01 1.31 -4.25
N ARG A 70 0.22 2.48 -4.83
CA ARG A 70 1.04 2.64 -6.04
C ARG A 70 2.47 2.20 -5.79
N LEU A 71 3.07 2.68 -4.71
CA LEU A 71 4.42 2.28 -4.31
C LEU A 71 4.52 0.76 -4.13
N PHE A 72 3.56 0.16 -3.44
CA PHE A 72 3.51 -1.29 -3.26
C PHE A 72 3.51 -2.05 -4.60
N ARG A 73 2.68 -1.61 -5.55
CA ARG A 73 2.62 -2.21 -6.88
C ARG A 73 3.90 -2.04 -7.67
N ASP A 74 4.49 -0.85 -7.63
CA ASP A 74 5.70 -0.55 -8.39
C ASP A 74 6.93 -1.25 -7.83
N VAL A 75 7.03 -1.36 -6.51
CA VAL A 75 8.09 -2.13 -5.85
C VAL A 75 8.01 -3.62 -6.22
N GLN A 76 6.82 -4.18 -6.33
CA GLN A 76 6.63 -5.57 -6.76
C GLN A 76 7.02 -5.84 -8.22
N LYS A 77 7.03 -4.83 -9.08
CA LYS A 77 7.48 -4.96 -10.46
C LYS A 77 9.00 -5.16 -10.57
N VAL A 78 9.73 -4.77 -9.53
CA VAL A 78 11.18 -4.99 -9.48
C VAL A 78 11.46 -6.48 -9.32
N SER A 79 12.32 -7.00 -10.16
CA SER A 79 12.69 -8.42 -10.16
C SER A 79 13.28 -8.84 -8.80
N GLY A 80 12.75 -9.92 -8.24
CA GLY A 80 13.19 -10.49 -6.96
C GLY A 80 12.51 -9.91 -5.73
N ILE A 81 11.53 -9.01 -5.88
CA ILE A 81 10.78 -8.43 -4.78
C ILE A 81 9.37 -9.03 -4.73
N GLY A 82 9.05 -9.67 -3.61
CA GLY A 82 7.72 -10.19 -3.31
C GLY A 82 6.87 -9.21 -2.49
N ALA A 83 5.62 -9.59 -2.26
CA ALA A 83 4.69 -8.79 -1.46
C ALA A 83 5.18 -8.52 -0.03
N LYS A 84 5.83 -9.49 0.61
CA LYS A 84 6.38 -9.34 1.97
C LYS A 84 7.46 -8.28 2.05
N ILE A 85 8.35 -8.23 1.04
CA ILE A 85 9.40 -7.23 0.96
C ILE A 85 8.79 -5.85 0.69
N ALA A 86 7.81 -5.76 -0.18
CA ALA A 86 7.09 -4.52 -0.44
C ALA A 86 6.39 -3.97 0.81
N LEU A 87 5.77 -4.84 1.62
CA LEU A 87 5.22 -4.44 2.91
C LEU A 87 6.29 -3.97 3.91
N ALA A 88 7.45 -4.64 3.92
CA ALA A 88 8.58 -4.23 4.76
C ALA A 88 9.11 -2.85 4.37
N VAL A 89 9.17 -2.54 3.08
CA VAL A 89 9.52 -1.20 2.58
C VAL A 89 8.57 -0.14 3.12
N LEU A 90 7.26 -0.37 2.99
CA LEU A 90 6.24 0.57 3.48
C LEU A 90 6.17 0.66 5.00
N SER A 91 6.58 -0.40 5.70
CA SER A 91 6.67 -0.39 7.16
C SER A 91 7.91 0.35 7.68
N GLY A 92 8.99 0.35 6.91
CA GLY A 92 10.27 0.93 7.30
C GLY A 92 10.47 2.39 6.89
N ALA A 93 9.77 2.86 5.86
CA ALA A 93 9.91 4.21 5.33
C ALA A 93 8.56 4.75 4.85
N SER A 94 8.35 6.06 4.98
CA SER A 94 7.22 6.72 4.35
C SER A 94 7.39 6.76 2.82
N VAL A 95 6.31 7.00 2.09
CA VAL A 95 6.34 7.11 0.62
C VAL A 95 7.33 8.20 0.19
N ASP A 96 7.29 9.36 0.85
CA ASP A 96 8.17 10.50 0.53
C ASP A 96 9.63 10.19 0.85
N GLU A 97 9.88 9.57 1.98
CA GLU A 97 11.23 9.15 2.39
C GLU A 97 11.81 8.12 1.43
N PHE A 98 11.03 7.10 1.08
CA PHE A 98 11.43 6.10 0.10
C PHE A 98 11.72 6.73 -1.27
N ALA A 99 10.87 7.64 -1.73
CA ALA A 99 11.08 8.36 -2.99
C ALA A 99 12.40 9.15 -2.98
N ARG A 100 12.73 9.81 -1.87
CA ARG A 100 14.03 10.49 -1.71
C ARG A 100 15.20 9.54 -1.77
N LEU A 101 15.13 8.41 -1.07
CA LEU A 101 16.17 7.40 -1.07
C LEU A 101 16.44 6.86 -2.48
N VAL A 102 15.39 6.63 -3.25
CA VAL A 102 15.50 6.19 -4.64
C VAL A 102 16.10 7.27 -5.53
N GLN A 103 15.66 8.53 -5.38
CA GLN A 103 16.18 9.66 -6.16
C GLN A 103 17.66 9.94 -5.88
N THR A 104 18.06 9.90 -4.62
CA THR A 104 19.45 10.11 -4.21
C THR A 104 20.33 8.90 -4.46
N GLY A 105 19.75 7.73 -4.70
CA GLY A 105 20.49 6.49 -4.89
C GLY A 105 21.19 5.98 -3.63
N ASP A 106 20.59 6.24 -2.46
CA ASP A 106 21.14 5.81 -1.16
C ASP A 106 20.91 4.30 -0.93
N ILE A 107 21.79 3.49 -1.50
CA ILE A 107 21.74 2.03 -1.39
C ILE A 107 21.91 1.58 0.06
N ALA A 108 22.75 2.25 0.82
CA ALA A 108 23.01 1.90 2.22
C ALA A 108 21.74 2.02 3.08
N ALA A 109 20.96 3.08 2.89
CA ALA A 109 19.67 3.25 3.59
C ALA A 109 18.63 2.21 3.15
N LEU A 110 18.56 1.89 1.86
CA LEU A 110 17.66 0.87 1.34
C LEU A 110 17.99 -0.54 1.86
N THR A 111 19.25 -0.86 2.05
CA THR A 111 19.67 -2.16 2.60
C THR A 111 19.36 -2.34 4.07
N ARG A 112 19.05 -1.26 4.80
CA ARG A 112 18.58 -1.34 6.18
C ARG A 112 17.18 -1.95 6.30
N ILE A 113 16.41 -1.93 5.23
CA ILE A 113 15.08 -2.54 5.20
C ILE A 113 15.23 -4.06 5.18
N PRO A 114 14.57 -4.80 6.10
CA PRO A 114 14.66 -6.26 6.15
C PRO A 114 14.25 -6.91 4.83
N GLY A 115 15.06 -7.85 4.36
CA GLY A 115 14.83 -8.57 3.11
C GLY A 115 15.36 -7.91 1.84
N ILE A 116 15.97 -6.73 1.94
CA ILE A 116 16.61 -6.04 0.81
C ILE A 116 18.13 -6.18 0.88
N GLY A 117 18.69 -6.88 -0.09
CA GLY A 117 20.13 -6.96 -0.29
C GLY A 117 20.67 -5.81 -1.15
N LYS A 118 21.99 -5.67 -1.22
CA LYS A 118 22.67 -4.65 -2.02
C LYS A 118 22.26 -4.68 -3.50
N LYS A 119 22.22 -5.86 -4.12
CA LYS A 119 21.82 -6.03 -5.52
C LYS A 119 20.35 -5.64 -5.74
N THR A 120 19.47 -6.01 -4.81
CA THR A 120 18.07 -5.65 -4.87
C THR A 120 17.86 -4.14 -4.74
N ALA A 121 18.59 -3.50 -3.81
CA ALA A 121 18.57 -2.05 -3.64
C ALA A 121 19.05 -1.31 -4.91
N GLU A 122 20.11 -1.77 -5.55
CA GLU A 122 20.61 -1.23 -6.81
C GLU A 122 19.56 -1.33 -7.93
N ARG A 123 18.89 -2.48 -8.05
CA ARG A 123 17.79 -2.67 -9.02
C ARG A 123 16.61 -1.76 -8.74
N MET A 124 16.23 -1.62 -7.46
CA MET A 124 15.16 -0.70 -7.07
C MET A 124 15.45 0.73 -7.48
N VAL A 125 16.66 1.21 -7.24
CA VAL A 125 17.08 2.56 -7.64
C VAL A 125 16.99 2.74 -9.15
N VAL A 126 17.51 1.80 -9.93
CA VAL A 126 17.49 1.89 -11.40
C VAL A 126 16.07 1.86 -11.96
N GLU A 127 15.25 0.93 -11.48
CA GLU A 127 13.91 0.72 -12.03
C GLU A 127 12.86 1.73 -11.53
N LEU A 128 13.01 2.22 -10.30
CA LEU A 128 12.03 3.11 -9.66
C LEU A 128 12.40 4.59 -9.72
N ARG A 129 13.63 4.94 -10.10
CA ARG A 129 14.10 6.33 -10.12
C ARG A 129 13.22 7.23 -10.98
N ASP A 130 12.83 6.77 -12.16
CA ASP A 130 11.98 7.53 -13.08
C ASP A 130 10.53 7.69 -12.56
N ARG A 131 10.09 6.79 -11.68
CA ARG A 131 8.75 6.77 -11.09
C ARG A 131 8.68 7.43 -9.72
N ALA A 132 9.82 7.72 -9.11
CA ALA A 132 9.86 8.31 -7.77
C ALA A 132 9.11 9.65 -7.67
N ALA A 133 9.11 10.43 -8.74
CA ALA A 133 8.34 11.67 -8.82
C ALA A 133 6.83 11.44 -8.76
N ASP A 134 6.33 10.34 -9.32
CA ASP A 134 4.90 10.00 -9.33
C ASP A 134 4.39 9.62 -7.94
N PHE A 135 5.24 9.08 -7.06
CA PHE A 135 4.87 8.76 -5.68
C PHE A 135 4.64 10.01 -4.83
N MET A 136 5.40 11.08 -5.10
CA MET A 136 5.30 12.34 -4.38
C MET A 136 4.10 13.20 -4.83
N GLY A 137 3.63 13.02 -6.05
CA GLY A 137 2.47 13.73 -6.62
C GLY A 137 1.09 13.20 -6.18
N GLY A 138 1.04 12.11 -5.41
CA GLY A 138 -0.19 11.44 -4.98
C GLY A 138 -0.85 12.02 -3.73
N GLY A 139 -0.58 13.27 -3.36
CA GLY A 139 -1.24 14.00 -2.30
C GLY A 139 -2.58 14.58 -2.72
N ALA A 140 -3.45 13.80 -3.36
CA ALA A 140 -4.86 14.16 -3.40
C ALA A 140 -5.46 13.82 -2.04
N SER A 141 -5.35 14.77 -1.11
CA SER A 141 -6.22 14.83 0.04
C SER A 141 -7.66 14.85 -0.48
N PHE A 142 -8.39 13.78 -0.28
CA PHE A 142 -9.83 13.80 -0.37
C PHE A 142 -10.32 14.71 0.75
N SER A 143 -10.44 16.02 0.47
CA SER A 143 -11.26 16.88 1.28
C SER A 143 -12.69 16.35 1.16
N ALA A 144 -13.28 16.02 2.29
CA ALA A 144 -14.70 15.73 2.40
C ALA A 144 -15.47 16.97 1.91
N GLY A 145 -15.93 16.98 0.67
CA GLY A 145 -16.64 18.12 0.09
C GLY A 145 -16.75 18.14 -1.43
N GLY A 146 -16.38 17.09 -2.10
CA GLY A 146 -16.61 16.98 -3.54
C GLY A 146 -17.40 15.74 -3.87
N VAL A 147 -18.67 15.88 -4.22
CA VAL A 147 -19.45 14.84 -4.87
C VAL A 147 -18.71 14.50 -6.17
N CYS A 148 -17.83 13.55 -6.12
CA CYS A 148 -17.27 12.97 -7.32
C CYS A 148 -18.39 12.17 -7.98
N CYS A 149 -19.07 12.81 -8.92
CA CYS A 149 -20.05 12.18 -9.78
C CYS A 149 -19.32 11.13 -10.64
N TRP A 150 -19.15 9.94 -10.09
CA TRP A 150 -18.89 8.77 -10.88
C TRP A 150 -20.19 8.46 -11.61
N LYS A 151 -20.35 9.04 -12.79
CA LYS A 151 -21.25 8.46 -13.78
C LYS A 151 -20.64 7.12 -14.18
N CYS A 152 -20.86 6.14 -13.33
CA CYS A 152 -20.62 4.76 -13.69
C CYS A 152 -21.75 4.38 -14.67
N PRO A 153 -21.47 3.99 -15.91
CA PRO A 153 -22.49 3.62 -16.89
C PRO A 153 -23.20 2.29 -16.54
N TRP A 154 -22.90 1.72 -15.38
CA TRP A 154 -23.42 0.42 -14.92
C TRP A 154 -24.38 0.50 -13.76
N VAL A 155 -24.80 1.69 -13.32
CA VAL A 155 -25.89 1.88 -12.36
C VAL A 155 -27.12 2.31 -13.18
N SER A 156 -27.84 1.34 -13.62
CA SER A 156 -29.25 1.52 -14.06
C SER A 156 -30.16 1.44 -12.86
#